data_9cfec0cd4a82d24bc2dd2cb43d266397
#
_entry.id   9cfec0cd4a82d24bc2dd2cb43d266397
#
_cell.length_a   1.000
_cell.length_b   1.000
_cell.length_c   1.000
_cell.angle_alpha   90.00
_cell.angle_beta   90.00
_cell.angle_gamma   90.00
#
_symmetry.space_group_name_H-M   'P 1'
#
loop_
_entity.id
_entity.type
_entity.pdbx_description
1 polymer ?
#
loop_
_entity_poly.entity_id
_entity_poly.type
_entity_poly.pdbx_seq_one_letter_code
_entity_poly.pdbx_strand_id
1 'polypeptide(L)'
;MYGKFQEHLQQELKDIKEAGLYKSERLIEGPQQAAIQVKGQEVLNFCANNYLGLSNNPRLIQAAKDMMDRRGYGMSSVRFICGTQDVHKELEEAISKFFKTEDTILYAACFDANGGVFEPLLTADDAIISDALNHASIIDGVRLCKAKRYRYANADMEDLERQLQAAQEQRFRIIVTDGVFSMDGNVAPIDKICDLAEKYDALVMVDKSHSAGVVGPTGRGVSEFFNTYGRVDIYTGTLGKAFGGAMGGFTTGRKEIIDMLRQRSRPYLFSNSVAPAIVGAALETFKILDESNEIHDKLVENVNYFRDKMIAAGFDIKPTQSAICAVMLYDAKLSQVYAAKLQEEGIYVTGFYYPVVPKDQARIRVQISAGHEREHLDKCIAAFIKVGKELGVLK
;
A
#
# COMPACT_ATOMS: atom_id res chain seq x y z
N MET A 1 -2.29 -3.12 41.17
CA MET A 1 -1.81 -2.14 40.17
C MET A 1 -2.59 -2.19 38.85
N TYR A 2 -2.99 -3.38 38.35
CA TYR A 2 -3.76 -3.48 37.10
C TYR A 2 -5.25 -3.06 37.23
N GLY A 3 -5.89 -3.19 38.42
CA GLY A 3 -7.32 -2.95 38.61
C GLY A 3 -7.87 -1.63 38.05
N LYS A 4 -7.34 -0.47 38.48
CA LYS A 4 -7.78 0.84 37.96
C LYS A 4 -7.49 1.01 36.46
N PHE A 5 -6.40 0.46 35.97
CA PHE A 5 -6.08 0.49 34.54
C PHE A 5 -7.01 -0.44 33.75
N GLN A 6 -7.38 -1.60 34.32
CA GLN A 6 -8.37 -2.49 33.76
C GLN A 6 -9.73 -1.81 33.61
N GLU A 7 -10.21 -1.13 34.66
CA GLU A 7 -11.47 -0.38 34.64
C GLU A 7 -11.46 0.70 33.54
N HIS A 8 -10.34 1.43 33.43
CA HIS A 8 -10.16 2.43 32.34
C HIS A 8 -10.24 1.78 30.95
N LEU A 9 -9.51 0.68 30.71
CA LEU A 9 -9.54 -0.01 29.42
C LEU A 9 -10.93 -0.59 29.10
N GLN A 10 -11.65 -1.10 30.12
CA GLN A 10 -13.01 -1.60 29.93
C GLN A 10 -13.96 -0.48 29.51
N GLN A 11 -13.82 0.71 30.10
CA GLN A 11 -14.63 1.87 29.72
C GLN A 11 -14.30 2.32 28.29
N GLU A 12 -13.01 2.49 27.93
CA GLU A 12 -12.59 2.83 26.57
C GLU A 12 -13.12 1.83 25.52
N LEU A 13 -13.02 0.52 25.80
CA LEU A 13 -13.52 -0.49 24.90
C LEU A 13 -15.05 -0.47 24.76
N LYS A 14 -15.75 -0.12 25.84
CA LYS A 14 -17.20 0.09 25.81
C LYS A 14 -17.56 1.29 24.94
N ASP A 15 -16.89 2.43 25.14
CA ASP A 15 -17.12 3.65 24.37
C ASP A 15 -16.86 3.42 22.88
N ILE A 16 -15.77 2.68 22.51
CA ILE A 16 -15.47 2.28 21.14
C ILE A 16 -16.62 1.42 20.55
N LYS A 17 -17.21 0.50 21.32
CA LYS A 17 -18.34 -0.34 20.87
C LYS A 17 -19.61 0.50 20.70
N GLU A 18 -19.93 1.36 21.66
CA GLU A 18 -21.11 2.23 21.62
C GLU A 18 -21.02 3.24 20.45
N ALA A 19 -19.83 3.71 20.14
CA ALA A 19 -19.58 4.57 19.00
C ALA A 19 -19.62 3.82 17.64
N GLY A 20 -19.77 2.47 17.63
CA GLY A 20 -19.74 1.67 16.41
C GLY A 20 -18.37 1.56 15.76
N LEU A 21 -17.28 1.85 16.49
CA LEU A 21 -15.91 1.87 15.98
C LEU A 21 -15.12 0.58 16.27
N TYR A 22 -15.76 -0.38 16.94
CA TYR A 22 -15.11 -1.64 17.30
C TYR A 22 -14.81 -2.51 16.07
N LYS A 23 -13.54 -2.88 15.92
CA LYS A 23 -13.08 -3.68 14.79
C LYS A 23 -13.10 -5.16 15.17
N SER A 24 -13.89 -5.94 14.43
CA SER A 24 -13.93 -7.40 14.56
C SER A 24 -13.15 -8.05 13.43
N GLU A 25 -12.31 -9.03 13.77
CA GLU A 25 -11.59 -9.83 12.78
C GLU A 25 -12.52 -10.92 12.22
N ARG A 26 -12.57 -11.01 10.90
CA ARG A 26 -13.32 -12.06 10.18
C ARG A 26 -12.35 -13.15 9.77
N LEU A 27 -12.61 -14.39 10.18
CA LEU A 27 -11.73 -15.53 9.93
C LEU A 27 -11.89 -16.02 8.48
N ILE A 28 -10.78 -16.19 7.80
CA ILE A 28 -10.69 -16.82 6.47
C ILE A 28 -10.18 -18.24 6.68
N GLU A 29 -10.92 -19.23 6.16
CA GLU A 29 -10.70 -20.66 6.39
C GLU A 29 -10.00 -21.35 5.21
N GLY A 30 -9.16 -20.63 4.50
CA GLY A 30 -8.45 -21.16 3.33
C GLY A 30 -7.40 -20.19 2.76
N PRO A 31 -6.87 -20.47 1.57
CA PRO A 31 -5.91 -19.60 0.91
C PRO A 31 -6.53 -18.25 0.54
N GLN A 32 -5.69 -17.21 0.49
CA GLN A 32 -6.07 -15.87 0.04
C GLN A 32 -6.14 -15.82 -1.49
N GLN A 33 -7.32 -15.64 -2.04
CA GLN A 33 -7.58 -15.59 -3.48
C GLN A 33 -8.88 -14.83 -3.80
N ALA A 34 -9.35 -14.87 -5.06
CA ALA A 34 -10.57 -14.18 -5.49
C ALA A 34 -11.84 -14.74 -4.79
N ALA A 35 -11.95 -16.05 -4.63
CA ALA A 35 -13.01 -16.68 -3.83
C ALA A 35 -12.39 -17.30 -2.57
N ILE A 36 -12.92 -16.93 -1.40
CA ILE A 36 -12.41 -17.37 -0.08
C ILE A 36 -13.52 -17.98 0.76
N GLN A 37 -13.14 -18.81 1.74
CA GLN A 37 -14.06 -19.39 2.70
C GLN A 37 -14.13 -18.53 3.97
N VAL A 38 -15.33 -18.13 4.37
CA VAL A 38 -15.60 -17.38 5.59
C VAL A 38 -16.83 -17.97 6.28
N LYS A 39 -16.66 -18.49 7.50
CA LYS A 39 -17.72 -19.17 8.26
C LYS A 39 -18.41 -20.30 7.45
N GLY A 40 -17.59 -21.11 6.77
CA GLY A 40 -18.08 -22.23 5.97
C GLY A 40 -18.81 -21.86 4.67
N GLN A 41 -18.80 -20.60 4.28
CA GLN A 41 -19.40 -20.10 3.04
C GLN A 41 -18.36 -19.53 2.11
N GLU A 42 -18.51 -19.79 0.80
CA GLU A 42 -17.68 -19.16 -0.21
C GLU A 42 -18.18 -17.75 -0.50
N VAL A 43 -17.25 -16.79 -0.45
CA VAL A 43 -17.52 -15.38 -0.76
C VAL A 43 -16.44 -14.84 -1.70
N LEU A 44 -16.80 -13.86 -2.53
CA LEU A 44 -15.87 -13.19 -3.42
C LEU A 44 -15.16 -12.04 -2.71
N ASN A 45 -13.83 -12.08 -2.71
CA ASN A 45 -12.98 -11.16 -1.97
C ASN A 45 -12.62 -9.92 -2.78
N PHE A 46 -13.21 -8.80 -2.42
CA PHE A 46 -12.95 -7.48 -3.00
C PHE A 46 -12.29 -6.51 -2.01
N CYS A 47 -11.63 -7.00 -0.94
CA CYS A 47 -10.90 -6.16 0.02
C CYS A 47 -9.41 -6.48 0.13
N ALA A 48 -8.92 -7.63 -0.35
CA ALA A 48 -7.51 -7.95 -0.30
C ALA A 48 -6.67 -7.09 -1.26
N ASN A 49 -5.48 -6.67 -0.83
CA ASN A 49 -4.52 -5.97 -1.69
C ASN A 49 -3.78 -6.94 -2.64
N ASN A 50 -4.41 -8.01 -3.05
CA ASN A 50 -3.87 -9.07 -3.92
C ASN A 50 -4.05 -8.69 -5.40
N TYR A 51 -3.53 -7.51 -5.79
CA TYR A 51 -3.80 -6.89 -7.09
C TYR A 51 -3.48 -7.78 -8.30
N LEU A 52 -2.36 -8.51 -8.25
CA LEU A 52 -1.93 -9.41 -9.33
C LEU A 52 -2.43 -10.85 -9.14
N GLY A 53 -3.20 -11.14 -8.10
CA GLY A 53 -3.72 -12.50 -7.84
C GLY A 53 -2.66 -13.52 -7.42
N LEU A 54 -1.48 -13.08 -6.99
CA LEU A 54 -0.32 -13.96 -6.78
C LEU A 54 -0.26 -14.62 -5.39
N SER A 55 -1.11 -14.23 -4.42
CA SER A 55 -1.00 -14.72 -3.03
C SER A 55 -1.14 -16.23 -2.88
N ASN A 56 -1.84 -16.91 -3.79
CA ASN A 56 -1.97 -18.37 -3.82
C ASN A 56 -1.42 -18.97 -5.14
N ASN A 57 -0.47 -18.29 -5.79
CA ASN A 57 0.11 -18.76 -7.03
C ASN A 57 1.00 -20.00 -6.80
N PRO A 58 0.79 -21.13 -7.52
CA PRO A 58 1.58 -22.35 -7.33
C PRO A 58 3.08 -22.16 -7.54
N ARG A 59 3.51 -21.29 -8.46
CA ARG A 59 4.93 -20.99 -8.71
C ARG A 59 5.57 -20.33 -7.48
N LEU A 60 4.87 -19.36 -6.85
CA LEU A 60 5.36 -18.69 -5.65
C LEU A 60 5.45 -19.66 -4.46
N ILE A 61 4.42 -20.50 -4.29
CA ILE A 61 4.40 -21.52 -3.23
C ILE A 61 5.57 -22.48 -3.40
N GLN A 62 5.82 -22.95 -4.63
CA GLN A 62 6.93 -23.86 -4.91
C GLN A 62 8.29 -23.18 -4.68
N ALA A 63 8.46 -21.95 -5.17
CA ALA A 63 9.70 -21.18 -4.96
C ALA A 63 9.99 -20.94 -3.47
N ALA A 64 8.94 -20.72 -2.65
CA ALA A 64 9.08 -20.60 -1.20
C ALA A 64 9.56 -21.91 -0.55
N LYS A 65 8.99 -23.06 -0.96
CA LYS A 65 9.39 -24.40 -0.48
C LYS A 65 10.84 -24.70 -0.85
N ASP A 66 11.19 -24.53 -2.13
CA ASP A 66 12.54 -24.76 -2.64
C ASP A 66 13.58 -23.87 -1.92
N MET A 67 13.19 -22.64 -1.59
CA MET A 67 14.07 -21.73 -0.86
C MET A 67 14.27 -22.18 0.61
N MET A 68 13.23 -22.68 1.27
CA MET A 68 13.37 -23.29 2.60
C MET A 68 14.29 -24.52 2.58
N ASP A 69 14.16 -25.36 1.58
CA ASP A 69 15.03 -26.54 1.44
C ASP A 69 16.50 -26.14 1.22
N ARG A 70 16.76 -25.05 0.50
CA ARG A 70 18.11 -24.58 0.15
C ARG A 70 18.75 -23.68 1.22
N ARG A 71 17.99 -22.86 1.94
CA ARG A 71 18.48 -21.77 2.80
C ARG A 71 17.97 -21.84 4.24
N GLY A 72 17.08 -22.79 4.55
CA GLY A 72 16.46 -22.93 5.86
C GLY A 72 15.22 -22.04 6.06
N TYR A 73 14.58 -22.18 7.21
CA TYR A 73 13.33 -21.52 7.56
C TYR A 73 13.53 -20.06 7.98
N GLY A 74 14.51 -19.77 8.82
CA GLY A 74 14.66 -18.46 9.44
C GLY A 74 16.12 -18.06 9.62
N MET A 75 16.33 -16.76 9.80
CA MET A 75 17.67 -16.15 9.90
C MET A 75 18.19 -16.03 11.32
N SER A 76 17.32 -15.97 12.32
CA SER A 76 17.65 -15.80 13.75
C SER A 76 18.58 -14.60 14.01
N SER A 77 18.60 -13.62 13.14
CA SER A 77 19.51 -12.46 13.21
C SER A 77 19.03 -11.29 12.37
N VAL A 78 19.56 -10.12 12.68
CA VAL A 78 19.49 -8.92 11.86
C VAL A 78 20.55 -8.96 10.76
N ARG A 79 20.36 -8.13 9.72
CA ARG A 79 21.14 -8.17 8.48
C ARG A 79 22.67 -8.04 8.68
N PHE A 80 23.14 -7.11 9.50
CA PHE A 80 24.57 -6.81 9.59
C PHE A 80 25.36 -7.76 10.50
N ILE A 81 24.68 -8.52 11.37
CA ILE A 81 25.38 -9.47 12.26
C ILE A 81 25.64 -10.78 11.51
N CYS A 82 24.61 -11.58 11.28
CA CYS A 82 24.69 -12.84 10.53
C CYS A 82 23.40 -13.20 9.78
N GLY A 83 22.52 -12.21 9.57
CA GLY A 83 21.20 -12.38 8.94
C GLY A 83 21.17 -12.00 7.46
N THR A 84 22.29 -12.00 6.74
CA THR A 84 22.33 -11.74 5.29
C THR A 84 22.81 -13.00 4.55
N GLN A 85 21.95 -13.54 3.71
CA GLN A 85 22.28 -14.56 2.73
C GLN A 85 22.47 -13.94 1.34
N ASP A 86 23.08 -14.69 0.42
CA ASP A 86 23.22 -14.33 -1.00
C ASP A 86 21.88 -13.95 -1.64
N VAL A 87 20.84 -14.74 -1.38
CA VAL A 87 19.49 -14.53 -1.92
C VAL A 87 18.85 -13.21 -1.52
N HIS A 88 19.22 -12.63 -0.37
CA HIS A 88 18.78 -11.29 -0.02
C HIS A 88 19.36 -10.25 -0.98
N LYS A 89 20.64 -10.42 -1.37
CA LYS A 89 21.29 -9.54 -2.34
C LYS A 89 20.71 -9.72 -3.75
N GLU A 90 20.42 -10.95 -4.15
CA GLU A 90 19.71 -11.24 -5.41
C GLU A 90 18.35 -10.52 -5.46
N LEU A 91 17.58 -10.54 -4.36
CA LEU A 91 16.29 -9.84 -4.31
C LEU A 91 16.46 -8.31 -4.34
N GLU A 92 17.44 -7.75 -3.61
CA GLU A 92 17.76 -6.32 -3.66
C GLU A 92 18.10 -5.88 -5.09
N GLU A 93 18.89 -6.67 -5.81
CA GLU A 93 19.25 -6.42 -7.22
C GLU A 93 18.03 -6.56 -8.15
N ALA A 94 17.20 -7.59 -7.97
CA ALA A 94 15.97 -7.77 -8.76
C ALA A 94 15.01 -6.58 -8.62
N ILE A 95 14.84 -6.06 -7.40
CA ILE A 95 14.02 -4.87 -7.13
C ILE A 95 14.62 -3.64 -7.81
N SER A 96 15.92 -3.39 -7.66
CA SER A 96 16.62 -2.26 -8.30
C SER A 96 16.45 -2.29 -9.83
N LYS A 97 16.64 -3.47 -10.44
CA LYS A 97 16.45 -3.67 -11.88
C LYS A 97 15.01 -3.37 -12.29
N PHE A 98 14.02 -3.90 -11.55
CA PHE A 98 12.61 -3.71 -11.88
C PHE A 98 12.19 -2.23 -11.83
N PHE A 99 12.64 -1.48 -10.84
CA PHE A 99 12.31 -0.06 -10.68
C PHE A 99 13.29 0.90 -11.36
N LYS A 100 14.37 0.38 -11.99
CA LYS A 100 15.44 1.17 -12.63
C LYS A 100 16.09 2.15 -11.64
N THR A 101 16.45 1.66 -10.46
CA THR A 101 17.14 2.39 -9.40
C THR A 101 18.57 1.87 -9.22
N GLU A 102 19.38 2.59 -8.45
CA GLU A 102 20.80 2.26 -8.29
C GLU A 102 21.04 1.14 -7.25
N ASP A 103 20.27 1.12 -6.16
CA ASP A 103 20.41 0.11 -5.10
C ASP A 103 19.12 -0.04 -4.29
N THR A 104 19.04 -1.13 -3.50
CA THR A 104 17.88 -1.49 -2.69
C THR A 104 18.30 -2.03 -1.32
N ILE A 105 17.50 -1.77 -0.30
CA ILE A 105 17.59 -2.32 1.04
C ILE A 105 16.26 -2.96 1.46
N LEU A 106 16.30 -4.17 2.03
CA LEU A 106 15.12 -4.92 2.48
C LEU A 106 14.79 -4.65 3.94
N TYR A 107 13.50 -4.61 4.25
CA TYR A 107 12.92 -4.51 5.60
C TYR A 107 11.89 -5.61 5.84
N ALA A 108 11.52 -5.85 7.10
CA ALA A 108 10.47 -6.81 7.45
C ALA A 108 9.10 -6.40 6.92
N ALA A 109 8.83 -5.10 6.79
CA ALA A 109 7.62 -4.54 6.20
C ALA A 109 7.90 -3.14 5.60
N CYS A 110 7.01 -2.65 4.73
CA CYS A 110 7.08 -1.26 4.24
C CYS A 110 6.81 -0.25 5.36
N PHE A 111 6.10 -0.64 6.42
CA PHE A 111 5.94 0.20 7.61
C PHE A 111 7.30 0.52 8.21
N ASP A 112 8.19 -0.47 8.32
CA ASP A 112 9.57 -0.32 8.80
C ASP A 112 10.43 0.48 7.81
N ALA A 113 10.26 0.25 6.51
CA ALA A 113 10.95 1.01 5.47
C ALA A 113 10.64 2.51 5.58
N ASN A 114 9.35 2.89 5.65
CA ASN A 114 8.92 4.28 5.83
C ASN A 114 9.38 4.88 7.15
N GLY A 115 9.27 4.12 8.25
CA GLY A 115 9.75 4.53 9.57
C GLY A 115 11.26 4.73 9.64
N GLY A 116 11.99 4.03 8.78
CA GLY A 116 13.47 3.96 8.79
C GLY A 116 14.18 4.95 7.87
N VAL A 117 13.46 5.80 7.10
CA VAL A 117 14.08 6.70 6.10
C VAL A 117 14.55 8.02 6.72
N PHE A 118 13.73 8.68 7.50
CA PHE A 118 13.90 10.11 7.81
C PHE A 118 15.01 10.39 8.84
N GLU A 119 15.00 9.68 9.98
CA GLU A 119 15.98 9.88 11.06
C GLU A 119 17.43 9.64 10.61
N PRO A 120 17.75 8.62 9.78
CA PRO A 120 19.11 8.42 9.28
C PRO A 120 19.63 9.51 8.35
N LEU A 121 18.75 10.16 7.60
CA LEU A 121 19.10 11.09 6.53
C LEU A 121 19.04 12.56 6.95
N LEU A 122 18.15 12.91 7.88
CA LEU A 122 17.78 14.29 8.19
C LEU A 122 18.00 14.63 9.66
N THR A 123 18.26 15.91 9.92
CA THR A 123 18.46 16.49 11.24
C THR A 123 17.47 17.62 11.52
N ALA A 124 17.61 18.32 12.65
CA ALA A 124 16.79 19.48 12.99
C ALA A 124 16.96 20.67 12.02
N ASP A 125 18.05 20.70 11.27
CA ASP A 125 18.36 21.77 10.29
C ASP A 125 17.64 21.56 8.94
N ASP A 126 16.96 20.42 8.77
CA ASP A 126 16.36 20.00 7.51
C ASP A 126 14.83 20.10 7.56
N ALA A 127 14.17 19.92 6.41
CA ALA A 127 12.72 19.97 6.28
C ALA A 127 12.13 18.71 5.63
N ILE A 128 10.95 18.31 6.11
CA ILE A 128 10.10 17.29 5.49
C ILE A 128 8.79 17.95 5.09
N ILE A 129 8.44 17.90 3.80
CA ILE A 129 7.21 18.44 3.22
C ILE A 129 6.32 17.26 2.84
N SER A 130 5.32 16.93 3.67
CA SER A 130 4.52 15.71 3.59
C SER A 130 3.11 15.98 3.09
N ASP A 131 2.62 15.16 2.16
CA ASP A 131 1.21 15.15 1.77
C ASP A 131 0.31 14.83 2.98
N ALA A 132 -0.83 15.49 3.03
CA ALA A 132 -1.77 15.41 4.16
C ALA A 132 -2.43 14.03 4.33
N LEU A 133 -2.52 13.24 3.27
CA LEU A 133 -3.15 11.92 3.26
C LEU A 133 -2.15 10.76 3.15
N ASN A 134 -0.87 11.03 3.35
CA ASN A 134 0.15 9.98 3.40
C ASN A 134 -0.20 8.87 4.38
N HIS A 135 0.26 7.66 4.08
CA HIS A 135 0.08 6.48 4.92
C HIS A 135 0.61 6.70 6.35
N ALA A 136 -0.04 6.07 7.34
CA ALA A 136 0.32 6.19 8.76
C ALA A 136 1.81 5.93 9.05
N SER A 137 2.44 4.98 8.35
CA SER A 137 3.87 4.68 8.50
C SER A 137 4.78 5.84 8.09
N ILE A 138 4.40 6.61 7.08
CA ILE A 138 5.11 7.84 6.70
C ILE A 138 4.93 8.89 7.79
N ILE A 139 3.70 9.10 8.25
CA ILE A 139 3.38 10.05 9.32
C ILE A 139 4.18 9.72 10.59
N ASP A 140 4.25 8.45 10.97
CA ASP A 140 4.99 8.01 12.16
C ASP A 140 6.51 8.16 11.95
N GLY A 141 7.04 7.82 10.79
CA GLY A 141 8.44 8.05 10.45
C GLY A 141 8.83 9.53 10.50
N VAL A 142 7.98 10.41 9.97
CA VAL A 142 8.15 11.86 10.06
C VAL A 142 8.11 12.34 11.51
N ARG A 143 7.24 11.75 12.36
CA ARG A 143 7.17 12.09 13.79
C ARG A 143 8.42 11.71 14.58
N LEU A 144 9.10 10.64 14.22
CA LEU A 144 10.33 10.19 14.84
C LEU A 144 11.53 11.07 14.47
N CYS A 145 11.49 11.73 13.32
CA CYS A 145 12.57 12.61 12.86
C CYS A 145 12.49 13.99 13.53
N LYS A 146 13.67 14.62 13.75
CA LYS A 146 13.80 15.98 14.31
C LYS A 146 13.66 17.09 13.26
N ALA A 147 13.63 16.77 11.97
CA ALA A 147 13.50 17.73 10.89
C ALA A 147 12.20 18.54 11.03
N LYS A 148 12.23 19.78 10.57
CA LYS A 148 11.06 20.66 10.58
C LYS A 148 9.99 20.12 9.65
N ARG A 149 8.73 20.11 10.09
CA ARG A 149 7.63 19.47 9.39
C ARG A 149 6.74 20.51 8.74
N TYR A 150 6.50 20.31 7.46
CA TYR A 150 5.56 21.04 6.64
C TYR A 150 4.54 20.06 6.07
N ARG A 151 3.30 20.46 5.95
CA ARG A 151 2.21 19.62 5.45
C ARG A 151 1.47 20.38 4.36
N TYR A 152 1.26 19.74 3.22
CA TYR A 152 0.46 20.30 2.14
C TYR A 152 -0.81 19.48 1.92
N ALA A 153 -1.87 20.13 1.41
CA ALA A 153 -3.14 19.49 1.10
C ALA A 153 -2.96 18.39 0.03
N ASN A 154 -3.76 17.34 0.10
CA ASN A 154 -3.59 16.14 -0.76
C ASN A 154 -3.52 16.50 -2.24
N ALA A 155 -2.40 16.16 -2.87
CA ALA A 155 -2.12 16.38 -4.30
C ALA A 155 -2.29 17.86 -4.76
N ASP A 156 -2.26 18.82 -3.86
CA ASP A 156 -2.36 20.26 -4.15
C ASP A 156 -0.97 20.86 -4.41
N MET A 157 -0.68 21.13 -5.68
CA MET A 157 0.62 21.63 -6.09
C MET A 157 0.86 23.09 -5.71
N GLU A 158 -0.19 23.90 -5.60
CA GLU A 158 -0.08 25.29 -5.15
C GLU A 158 0.27 25.34 -3.67
N ASP A 159 -0.36 24.47 -2.86
CA ASP A 159 -0.03 24.38 -1.45
C ASP A 159 1.37 23.77 -1.24
N LEU A 160 1.74 22.73 -2.03
CA LEU A 160 3.10 22.19 -2.01
C LEU A 160 4.14 23.28 -2.29
N GLU A 161 3.92 24.12 -3.29
CA GLU A 161 4.83 25.21 -3.62
C GLU A 161 4.95 26.24 -2.47
N ARG A 162 3.81 26.61 -1.83
CA ARG A 162 3.84 27.50 -0.65
C ARG A 162 4.67 26.90 0.49
N GLN A 163 4.53 25.57 0.76
CA GLN A 163 5.30 24.90 1.81
C GLN A 163 6.79 24.84 1.47
N LEU A 164 7.14 24.59 0.20
CA LEU A 164 8.54 24.62 -0.27
C LEU A 164 9.16 26.02 -0.12
N GLN A 165 8.42 27.10 -0.44
CA GLN A 165 8.85 28.48 -0.21
C GLN A 165 9.09 28.75 1.27
N ALA A 166 8.21 28.29 2.15
CA ALA A 166 8.35 28.44 3.59
C ALA A 166 9.51 27.62 4.19
N ALA A 167 9.97 26.58 3.49
CA ALA A 167 11.05 25.70 3.92
C ALA A 167 12.45 26.10 3.37
N GLN A 168 12.62 27.25 2.74
CA GLN A 168 13.88 27.63 2.06
C GLN A 168 15.05 27.91 3.02
N GLU A 169 14.78 28.26 4.28
CA GLU A 169 15.82 28.45 5.30
C GLU A 169 16.46 27.15 5.79
N GLN A 170 15.80 26.00 5.60
CA GLN A 170 16.33 24.70 6.01
C GLN A 170 17.43 24.23 5.04
N ARG A 171 18.44 23.51 5.58
CA ARG A 171 19.61 23.05 4.83
C ARG A 171 19.20 22.12 3.66
N PHE A 172 18.43 21.07 3.94
CA PHE A 172 17.88 20.15 2.95
C PHE A 172 16.36 20.04 3.08
N ARG A 173 15.69 19.74 2.00
CA ARG A 173 14.24 19.56 1.91
C ARG A 173 13.95 18.23 1.27
N ILE A 174 12.93 17.49 1.77
CA ILE A 174 12.40 16.29 1.13
C ILE A 174 10.89 16.39 1.01
N ILE A 175 10.37 16.20 -0.19
CA ILE A 175 8.94 16.04 -0.47
C ILE A 175 8.59 14.57 -0.32
N VAL A 176 7.51 14.26 0.40
CA VAL A 176 7.09 12.89 0.67
C VAL A 176 5.63 12.68 0.33
N THR A 177 5.34 11.69 -0.49
CA THR A 177 3.97 11.34 -0.90
C THR A 177 3.79 9.83 -1.10
N ASP A 178 2.55 9.34 -0.89
CA ASP A 178 2.12 8.09 -1.51
C ASP A 178 2.03 8.28 -3.04
N GLY A 179 2.41 7.29 -3.81
CA GLY A 179 2.20 7.29 -5.27
C GLY A 179 0.74 7.05 -5.65
N VAL A 180 0.07 6.19 -4.89
CA VAL A 180 -1.38 5.95 -4.94
C VAL A 180 -1.90 5.93 -3.50
N PHE A 181 -2.87 6.78 -3.22
CA PHE A 181 -3.46 6.89 -1.88
C PHE A 181 -4.43 5.75 -1.60
N SER A 182 -4.19 5.02 -0.53
CA SER A 182 -4.81 3.73 -0.23
C SER A 182 -6.32 3.76 -0.06
N MET A 183 -6.90 4.89 0.36
CA MET A 183 -8.34 4.99 0.67
C MET A 183 -9.17 5.55 -0.49
N ASP A 184 -8.56 6.30 -1.38
CA ASP A 184 -9.21 6.97 -2.51
C ASP A 184 -8.84 6.34 -3.86
N GLY A 185 -7.64 5.78 -3.97
CA GLY A 185 -7.09 5.27 -5.21
C GLY A 185 -6.52 6.34 -6.14
N ASN A 186 -6.61 7.64 -5.78
CA ASN A 186 -6.07 8.71 -6.58
C ASN A 186 -4.54 8.61 -6.67
N VAL A 187 -4.01 9.02 -7.81
CA VAL A 187 -2.58 9.00 -8.13
C VAL A 187 -1.99 10.37 -7.86
N ALA A 188 -0.87 10.42 -7.12
CA ALA A 188 -0.14 11.67 -6.91
C ALA A 188 0.48 12.17 -8.23
N PRO A 189 0.45 13.47 -8.53
CA PRO A 189 1.01 14.05 -9.75
C PRO A 189 2.54 14.16 -9.67
N ILE A 190 3.22 13.01 -9.78
CA ILE A 190 4.67 12.88 -9.53
C ILE A 190 5.51 13.73 -10.48
N ASP A 191 5.08 13.92 -11.73
CA ASP A 191 5.71 14.80 -12.69
C ASP A 191 5.81 16.24 -12.17
N LYS A 192 4.67 16.80 -11.71
CA LYS A 192 4.59 18.15 -11.14
C LYS A 192 5.33 18.28 -9.81
N ILE A 193 5.29 17.22 -8.98
CA ILE A 193 6.07 17.18 -7.74
C ILE A 193 7.57 17.25 -8.06
N CYS A 194 8.04 16.51 -9.06
CA CYS A 194 9.44 16.57 -9.50
C CYS A 194 9.82 17.96 -10.07
N ASP A 195 8.91 18.60 -10.83
CA ASP A 195 9.16 19.97 -11.34
C ASP A 195 9.35 20.97 -10.19
N LEU A 196 8.52 20.89 -9.15
CA LEU A 196 8.66 21.73 -7.96
C LEU A 196 9.92 21.35 -7.15
N ALA A 197 10.24 20.07 -7.04
CA ALA A 197 11.44 19.61 -6.36
C ALA A 197 12.72 20.18 -7.01
N GLU A 198 12.82 20.13 -8.34
CA GLU A 198 13.92 20.73 -9.10
C GLU A 198 13.99 22.23 -8.91
N LYS A 199 12.85 22.92 -8.93
CA LYS A 199 12.77 24.38 -8.74
C LYS A 199 13.26 24.84 -7.37
N TYR A 200 12.99 24.05 -6.32
CA TYR A 200 13.25 24.40 -4.93
C TYR A 200 14.39 23.60 -4.28
N ASP A 201 15.19 22.88 -5.08
CA ASP A 201 16.30 22.04 -4.61
C ASP A 201 15.87 21.08 -3.47
N ALA A 202 14.88 20.25 -3.75
CA ALA A 202 14.32 19.30 -2.81
C ALA A 202 14.47 17.85 -3.31
N LEU A 203 14.70 16.92 -2.40
CA LEU A 203 14.60 15.48 -2.68
C LEU A 203 13.14 15.06 -2.80
N VAL A 204 12.89 13.96 -3.51
CA VAL A 204 11.55 13.37 -3.64
C VAL A 204 11.56 11.92 -3.14
N MET A 205 10.65 11.62 -2.22
CA MET A 205 10.35 10.26 -1.77
C MET A 205 8.91 9.88 -2.12
N VAL A 206 8.73 8.69 -2.72
CA VAL A 206 7.42 8.16 -3.10
C VAL A 206 7.22 6.75 -2.54
N ASP A 207 6.13 6.54 -1.80
CA ASP A 207 5.68 5.18 -1.43
C ASP A 207 4.93 4.54 -2.60
N LYS A 208 5.46 3.44 -3.12
CA LYS A 208 4.89 2.68 -4.24
C LYS A 208 3.96 1.54 -3.82
N SER A 209 3.62 1.40 -2.55
CA SER A 209 2.92 0.22 -2.02
C SER A 209 1.58 -0.10 -2.71
N HIS A 210 0.90 0.88 -3.28
CA HIS A 210 -0.35 0.70 -4.04
C HIS A 210 -0.19 0.99 -5.54
N SER A 211 0.97 1.44 -5.99
CA SER A 211 1.23 1.71 -7.41
C SER A 211 2.08 0.64 -8.08
N ALA A 212 2.99 0.01 -7.35
CA ALA A 212 3.86 -1.04 -7.85
C ALA A 212 3.05 -2.32 -8.17
N GLY A 213 3.27 -2.89 -9.35
CA GLY A 213 2.47 -4.00 -9.89
C GLY A 213 1.11 -3.57 -10.47
N VAL A 214 0.72 -2.26 -10.39
CA VAL A 214 -0.64 -1.79 -10.65
C VAL A 214 -0.67 -0.69 -11.70
N VAL A 215 0.12 0.35 -11.53
CA VAL A 215 0.08 1.57 -12.35
C VAL A 215 1.25 1.60 -13.33
N GLY A 216 1.03 2.19 -14.50
CA GLY A 216 1.99 2.26 -15.59
C GLY A 216 1.82 1.13 -16.61
N PRO A 217 2.36 1.27 -17.82
CA PRO A 217 2.18 0.31 -18.93
C PRO A 217 2.64 -1.13 -18.61
N THR A 218 3.63 -1.30 -17.73
CA THR A 218 4.15 -2.62 -17.33
C THR A 218 4.12 -2.83 -15.80
N GLY A 219 3.31 -2.03 -15.09
CA GLY A 219 3.13 -2.14 -13.65
C GLY A 219 4.33 -1.70 -12.80
N ARG A 220 5.25 -0.90 -13.34
CA ARG A 220 6.39 -0.37 -12.57
C ARG A 220 6.03 0.84 -11.69
N GLY A 221 4.74 1.16 -11.62
CA GLY A 221 4.21 2.19 -10.75
C GLY A 221 4.28 3.60 -11.34
N VAL A 222 4.08 4.59 -10.48
CA VAL A 222 3.92 6.01 -10.88
C VAL A 222 5.10 6.58 -11.64
N SER A 223 6.31 6.07 -11.45
CA SER A 223 7.48 6.54 -12.21
C SER A 223 7.41 6.19 -13.68
N GLU A 224 6.86 5.02 -13.99
CA GLU A 224 6.61 4.60 -15.36
C GLU A 224 5.43 5.38 -15.95
N PHE A 225 4.36 5.53 -15.17
CA PHE A 225 3.15 6.23 -15.59
C PHE A 225 3.42 7.69 -16.01
N PHE A 226 4.21 8.41 -15.23
CA PHE A 226 4.57 9.82 -15.49
C PHE A 226 5.91 9.99 -16.22
N ASN A 227 6.61 8.90 -16.57
CA ASN A 227 7.96 8.94 -17.14
C ASN A 227 8.95 9.77 -16.32
N THR A 228 8.96 9.58 -14.99
CA THR A 228 9.80 10.32 -14.03
C THR A 228 10.99 9.50 -13.53
N TYR A 229 11.45 8.51 -14.30
CA TYR A 229 12.64 7.75 -13.97
C TYR A 229 13.87 8.67 -13.77
N GLY A 230 14.61 8.45 -12.69
CA GLY A 230 15.78 9.23 -12.31
C GLY A 230 15.50 10.58 -11.66
N ARG A 231 14.22 11.01 -11.57
CA ARG A 231 13.81 12.28 -10.94
C ARG A 231 13.35 12.11 -9.48
N VAL A 232 13.05 10.90 -9.06
CA VAL A 232 12.68 10.56 -7.67
C VAL A 232 13.88 9.88 -7.02
N ASP A 233 14.25 10.31 -5.82
CA ASP A 233 15.47 9.89 -5.14
C ASP A 233 15.28 8.64 -4.31
N ILE A 234 14.08 8.48 -3.71
CA ILE A 234 13.74 7.41 -2.78
C ILE A 234 12.36 6.85 -3.14
N TYR A 235 12.31 5.54 -3.32
CA TYR A 235 11.06 4.80 -3.34
C TYR A 235 11.01 3.84 -2.17
N THR A 236 9.86 3.75 -1.52
CA THR A 236 9.53 2.65 -0.62
C THR A 236 8.46 1.77 -1.24
N GLY A 237 8.37 0.53 -0.81
CA GLY A 237 7.38 -0.40 -1.33
C GLY A 237 7.25 -1.65 -0.48
N THR A 238 6.26 -2.46 -0.80
CA THR A 238 5.92 -3.67 -0.05
C THR A 238 5.90 -4.91 -0.94
N LEU A 239 6.33 -6.04 -0.39
CA LEU A 239 6.10 -7.37 -0.95
C LEU A 239 4.75 -7.96 -0.47
N GLY A 240 4.09 -7.29 0.49
CA GLY A 240 2.85 -7.74 1.12
C GLY A 240 1.56 -7.40 0.36
N LYS A 241 1.64 -6.99 -0.92
CA LYS A 241 0.48 -6.67 -1.77
C LYS A 241 0.62 -7.31 -3.16
N ALA A 242 0.80 -6.53 -4.22
CA ALA A 242 0.93 -7.02 -5.60
C ALA A 242 2.04 -8.07 -5.76
N PHE A 243 3.13 -7.94 -5.03
CA PHE A 243 4.30 -8.81 -5.16
C PHE A 243 4.24 -10.07 -4.27
N GLY A 244 3.13 -10.81 -4.33
CA GLY A 244 2.95 -12.11 -3.67
C GLY A 244 2.14 -12.05 -2.38
N GLY A 245 1.99 -10.88 -1.75
CA GLY A 245 1.05 -10.67 -0.63
C GLY A 245 1.46 -11.25 0.72
N ALA A 246 2.71 -11.71 0.89
CA ALA A 246 3.16 -12.24 2.17
C ALA A 246 3.61 -11.09 3.12
N MET A 247 4.88 -10.89 3.30
CA MET A 247 5.43 -9.77 4.05
C MET A 247 6.79 -9.37 3.46
N GLY A 248 7.37 -8.32 4.00
CA GLY A 248 8.58 -7.72 3.48
C GLY A 248 8.31 -6.32 2.94
N GLY A 249 9.30 -5.47 3.08
CA GLY A 249 9.32 -4.12 2.54
C GLY A 249 10.69 -3.80 1.98
N PHE A 250 10.78 -2.70 1.26
CA PHE A 250 12.04 -2.26 0.71
C PHE A 250 12.08 -0.74 0.57
N THR A 251 13.29 -0.20 0.58
CA THR A 251 13.60 1.13 0.07
C THR A 251 14.56 0.97 -1.09
N THR A 252 14.31 1.65 -2.20
CA THR A 252 15.15 1.61 -3.40
C THR A 252 15.33 3.02 -3.94
N GLY A 253 16.52 3.34 -4.47
CA GLY A 253 16.82 4.70 -4.94
C GLY A 253 18.30 4.94 -5.16
N ARG A 254 18.76 6.15 -4.78
CA ARG A 254 20.17 6.56 -4.90
C ARG A 254 21.07 5.72 -4.01
N LYS A 255 22.21 5.29 -4.54
CA LYS A 255 23.11 4.37 -3.84
C LYS A 255 23.59 4.91 -2.49
N GLU A 256 24.00 6.17 -2.42
CA GLU A 256 24.50 6.77 -1.18
C GLU A 256 23.41 6.85 -0.09
N ILE A 257 22.15 7.06 -0.49
CA ILE A 257 21.00 7.04 0.41
C ILE A 257 20.82 5.63 0.97
N ILE A 258 20.81 4.62 0.09
CA ILE A 258 20.64 3.22 0.50
C ILE A 258 21.79 2.75 1.40
N ASP A 259 23.02 3.13 1.08
CA ASP A 259 24.17 2.81 1.93
C ASP A 259 24.07 3.48 3.30
N MET A 260 23.62 4.74 3.38
CA MET A 260 23.37 5.41 4.65
C MET A 260 22.28 4.72 5.47
N LEU A 261 21.19 4.26 4.83
CA LEU A 261 20.14 3.50 5.50
C LEU A 261 20.68 2.17 6.08
N ARG A 262 21.56 1.47 5.36
CA ARG A 262 22.21 0.26 5.88
C ARG A 262 23.03 0.53 7.15
N GLN A 263 23.62 1.74 7.30
CA GLN A 263 24.43 2.11 8.45
C GLN A 263 23.60 2.58 9.64
N ARG A 264 22.45 3.24 9.43
CA ARG A 264 21.75 4.01 10.46
C ARG A 264 20.26 3.73 10.62
N SER A 265 19.61 3.06 9.66
CA SER A 265 18.17 2.79 9.74
C SER A 265 17.86 1.79 10.85
N ARG A 266 17.29 2.26 11.95
CA ARG A 266 17.02 1.44 13.14
C ARG A 266 16.13 0.22 12.86
N PRO A 267 15.04 0.31 12.07
CA PRO A 267 14.25 -0.87 11.72
C PRO A 267 15.05 -1.93 10.95
N TYR A 268 16.03 -1.53 10.15
CA TYR A 268 16.94 -2.46 9.48
C TYR A 268 17.98 -3.06 10.41
N LEU A 269 18.57 -2.25 11.28
CA LEU A 269 19.65 -2.68 12.18
C LEU A 269 19.17 -3.59 13.31
N PHE A 270 17.90 -3.45 13.74
CA PHE A 270 17.42 -4.09 14.95
C PHE A 270 16.21 -5.02 14.76
N SER A 271 15.69 -5.19 13.52
CA SER A 271 14.66 -6.15 13.20
C SER A 271 15.24 -7.35 12.43
N ASN A 272 14.62 -8.51 12.58
CA ASN A 272 15.06 -9.71 11.87
C ASN A 272 14.98 -9.54 10.36
N SER A 273 15.88 -10.24 9.66
CA SER A 273 15.89 -10.32 8.21
C SER A 273 14.63 -10.99 7.66
N VAL A 274 14.25 -10.63 6.44
CA VAL A 274 13.19 -11.32 5.70
C VAL A 274 13.52 -12.81 5.56
N ALA A 275 12.55 -13.66 5.89
CA ALA A 275 12.76 -15.11 5.86
C ALA A 275 13.05 -15.64 4.44
N PRO A 276 13.90 -16.67 4.29
CA PRO A 276 14.26 -17.22 2.97
C PRO A 276 13.08 -17.61 2.10
N ALA A 277 12.01 -18.17 2.66
CA ALA A 277 10.79 -18.53 1.94
C ALA A 277 10.15 -17.32 1.24
N ILE A 278 10.12 -16.17 1.93
CA ILE A 278 9.57 -14.91 1.38
C ILE A 278 10.47 -14.38 0.27
N VAL A 279 11.79 -14.44 0.46
CA VAL A 279 12.78 -14.05 -0.55
C VAL A 279 12.60 -14.88 -1.82
N GLY A 280 12.45 -16.21 -1.70
CA GLY A 280 12.25 -17.10 -2.83
C GLY A 280 10.98 -16.80 -3.62
N ALA A 281 9.85 -16.61 -2.92
CA ALA A 281 8.59 -16.23 -3.54
C ALA A 281 8.66 -14.85 -4.22
N ALA A 282 9.33 -13.89 -3.59
CA ALA A 282 9.49 -12.54 -4.16
C ALA A 282 10.36 -12.56 -5.43
N LEU A 283 11.47 -13.30 -5.45
CA LEU A 283 12.30 -13.49 -6.65
C LEU A 283 11.48 -14.09 -7.80
N GLU A 284 10.67 -15.11 -7.51
CA GLU A 284 9.79 -15.72 -8.51
C GLU A 284 8.72 -14.74 -9.01
N THR A 285 8.22 -13.83 -8.12
CA THR A 285 7.30 -12.77 -8.54
C THR A 285 7.92 -11.85 -9.60
N PHE A 286 9.14 -11.35 -9.36
CA PHE A 286 9.82 -10.48 -10.33
C PHE A 286 10.11 -11.21 -11.64
N LYS A 287 10.42 -12.52 -11.58
CA LYS A 287 10.60 -13.35 -12.77
C LYS A 287 9.30 -13.46 -13.57
N ILE A 288 8.16 -13.72 -12.94
CA ILE A 288 6.84 -13.76 -13.60
C ILE A 288 6.55 -12.44 -14.32
N LEU A 289 6.83 -11.31 -13.66
CA LEU A 289 6.57 -9.97 -14.22
C LEU A 289 7.55 -9.59 -15.34
N ASP A 290 8.76 -10.15 -15.36
CA ASP A 290 9.71 -9.98 -16.47
C ASP A 290 9.36 -10.89 -17.67
N GLU A 291 8.69 -12.04 -17.45
CA GLU A 291 8.31 -12.99 -18.50
C GLU A 291 7.12 -12.50 -19.34
N SER A 292 6.13 -11.86 -18.73
CA SER A 292 4.87 -11.47 -19.42
C SER A 292 4.15 -10.34 -18.72
N ASN A 293 3.46 -9.51 -19.50
CA ASN A 293 2.56 -8.46 -19.04
C ASN A 293 1.10 -8.95 -18.81
N GLU A 294 0.77 -10.18 -19.16
CA GLU A 294 -0.61 -10.69 -19.19
C GLU A 294 -1.36 -10.50 -17.88
N ILE A 295 -0.70 -10.72 -16.73
CA ILE A 295 -1.32 -10.56 -15.42
C ILE A 295 -1.66 -9.08 -15.16
N HIS A 296 -0.76 -8.17 -15.52
CA HIS A 296 -0.99 -6.73 -15.38
C HIS A 296 -2.08 -6.26 -16.34
N ASP A 297 -2.06 -6.70 -17.61
CA ASP A 297 -3.05 -6.33 -18.61
C ASP A 297 -4.46 -6.81 -18.18
N LYS A 298 -4.57 -8.02 -17.63
CA LYS A 298 -5.82 -8.54 -17.06
C LYS A 298 -6.30 -7.69 -15.86
N LEU A 299 -5.38 -7.21 -15.00
CA LEU A 299 -5.75 -6.29 -13.93
C LEU A 299 -6.34 -5.00 -14.48
N VAL A 300 -5.68 -4.38 -15.46
CA VAL A 300 -6.13 -3.13 -16.07
C VAL A 300 -7.50 -3.30 -16.75
N GLU A 301 -7.71 -4.40 -17.48
CA GLU A 301 -9.01 -4.74 -18.09
C GLU A 301 -10.09 -4.89 -17.02
N ASN A 302 -9.83 -5.64 -15.94
CA ASN A 302 -10.78 -5.86 -14.85
C ASN A 302 -11.14 -4.54 -14.15
N VAL A 303 -10.17 -3.67 -13.88
CA VAL A 303 -10.39 -2.35 -13.27
C VAL A 303 -11.29 -1.49 -14.14
N ASN A 304 -10.97 -1.36 -15.42
CA ASN A 304 -11.74 -0.55 -16.36
C ASN A 304 -13.17 -1.08 -16.48
N TYR A 305 -13.34 -2.37 -16.67
CA TYR A 305 -14.65 -3.00 -16.75
C TYR A 305 -15.52 -2.74 -15.51
N PHE A 306 -14.98 -3.02 -14.32
CA PHE A 306 -15.71 -2.84 -13.07
C PHE A 306 -16.13 -1.36 -12.89
N ARG A 307 -15.16 -0.46 -13.01
CA ARG A 307 -15.40 0.99 -12.83
C ARG A 307 -16.44 1.52 -13.79
N ASP A 308 -16.30 1.21 -15.09
CA ASP A 308 -17.21 1.74 -16.12
C ASP A 308 -18.65 1.23 -15.93
N LYS A 309 -18.81 -0.04 -15.54
CA LYS A 309 -20.13 -0.61 -15.22
C LYS A 309 -20.75 0.00 -13.97
N MET A 310 -19.96 0.25 -12.93
CA MET A 310 -20.45 0.86 -11.70
C MET A 310 -20.85 2.32 -11.92
N ILE A 311 -20.08 3.09 -12.69
CA ILE A 311 -20.42 4.47 -13.06
C ILE A 311 -21.70 4.48 -13.92
N ALA A 312 -21.82 3.59 -14.91
CA ALA A 312 -23.01 3.45 -15.73
C ALA A 312 -24.25 3.07 -14.93
N ALA A 313 -24.10 2.34 -13.82
CA ALA A 313 -25.18 2.03 -12.90
C ALA A 313 -25.59 3.19 -11.98
N GLY A 314 -24.85 4.30 -11.98
CA GLY A 314 -25.15 5.52 -11.22
C GLY A 314 -24.39 5.66 -9.90
N PHE A 315 -23.38 4.83 -9.63
CA PHE A 315 -22.55 5.00 -8.44
C PHE A 315 -21.56 6.15 -8.60
N ASP A 316 -21.38 6.90 -7.52
CA ASP A 316 -20.31 7.88 -7.40
C ASP A 316 -18.99 7.17 -7.04
N ILE A 317 -18.07 7.12 -8.02
CA ILE A 317 -16.74 6.53 -7.87
C ILE A 317 -15.70 7.63 -8.08
N LYS A 318 -14.80 7.78 -7.11
CA LYS A 318 -13.69 8.72 -7.25
C LYS A 318 -12.84 8.38 -8.48
N PRO A 319 -12.43 9.35 -9.28
CA PRO A 319 -11.53 9.12 -10.42
C PRO A 319 -10.22 8.46 -9.97
N THR A 320 -9.85 7.38 -10.65
CA THR A 320 -8.63 6.62 -10.36
C THR A 320 -8.07 5.94 -11.61
N GLN A 321 -6.76 5.76 -11.66
CA GLN A 321 -6.05 4.87 -12.60
C GLN A 321 -5.43 3.67 -11.86
N SER A 322 -5.79 3.47 -10.59
CA SER A 322 -5.32 2.34 -9.78
C SER A 322 -6.38 1.23 -9.69
N ALA A 323 -6.02 0.12 -9.07
CA ALA A 323 -6.94 -1.00 -8.82
C ALA A 323 -7.88 -0.77 -7.62
N ILE A 324 -7.90 0.43 -7.05
CA ILE A 324 -8.75 0.81 -5.93
C ILE A 324 -9.94 1.59 -6.47
N CYS A 325 -11.16 1.06 -6.29
CA CYS A 325 -12.40 1.72 -6.63
C CYS A 325 -13.13 2.14 -5.35
N ALA A 326 -13.11 3.43 -5.03
CA ALA A 326 -13.81 3.98 -3.87
C ALA A 326 -15.26 4.33 -4.26
N VAL A 327 -16.21 3.47 -3.87
CA VAL A 327 -17.66 3.71 -4.06
C VAL A 327 -18.14 4.59 -2.92
N MET A 328 -18.45 5.86 -3.21
CA MET A 328 -18.77 6.86 -2.20
C MET A 328 -20.19 6.68 -1.68
N LEU A 329 -20.32 6.65 -0.35
CA LEU A 329 -21.60 6.57 0.37
C LEU A 329 -21.79 7.74 1.34
N TYR A 330 -20.69 8.46 1.67
CA TYR A 330 -20.62 9.64 2.53
C TYR A 330 -21.00 9.38 4.00
N ASP A 331 -22.11 8.66 4.26
CA ASP A 331 -22.60 8.34 5.60
C ASP A 331 -21.93 7.09 6.19
N ALA A 332 -21.43 7.20 7.43
CA ALA A 332 -20.71 6.14 8.12
C ALA A 332 -21.60 4.93 8.44
N LYS A 333 -22.85 5.14 8.85
CA LYS A 333 -23.80 4.07 9.19
C LYS A 333 -24.25 3.34 7.94
N LEU A 334 -24.53 4.10 6.87
CA LEU A 334 -24.88 3.55 5.56
C LEU A 334 -23.74 2.65 5.04
N SER A 335 -22.47 3.06 5.16
CA SER A 335 -21.34 2.27 4.67
C SER A 335 -21.20 0.93 5.40
N GLN A 336 -21.52 0.88 6.70
CA GLN A 336 -21.50 -0.35 7.49
C GLN A 336 -22.66 -1.28 7.11
N VAL A 337 -23.88 -0.75 7.01
CA VAL A 337 -25.09 -1.51 6.60
C VAL A 337 -24.92 -2.04 5.18
N TYR A 338 -24.38 -1.21 4.29
CA TYR A 338 -24.12 -1.59 2.89
C TYR A 338 -23.14 -2.76 2.80
N ALA A 339 -22.01 -2.67 3.52
CA ALA A 339 -21.01 -3.74 3.56
C ALA A 339 -21.57 -5.04 4.13
N ALA A 340 -22.41 -4.97 5.18
CA ALA A 340 -23.06 -6.14 5.77
C ALA A 340 -24.01 -6.82 4.75
N LYS A 341 -24.85 -6.06 4.05
CA LYS A 341 -25.74 -6.59 3.00
C LYS A 341 -24.98 -7.18 1.82
N LEU A 342 -23.89 -6.56 1.39
CA LEU A 342 -23.02 -7.14 0.35
C LEU A 342 -22.45 -8.50 0.79
N GLN A 343 -22.12 -8.65 2.06
CA GLN A 343 -21.63 -9.94 2.58
C GLN A 343 -22.73 -11.01 2.52
N GLU A 344 -24.01 -10.66 2.77
CA GLU A 344 -25.15 -11.58 2.60
C GLU A 344 -25.30 -12.02 1.13
N GLU A 345 -24.95 -11.15 0.16
CA GLU A 345 -24.90 -11.47 -1.27
C GLU A 345 -23.62 -12.21 -1.69
N GLY A 346 -22.76 -12.60 -0.74
CA GLY A 346 -21.51 -13.32 -1.00
C GLY A 346 -20.37 -12.42 -1.50
N ILE A 347 -20.41 -11.11 -1.25
CA ILE A 347 -19.36 -10.15 -1.61
C ILE A 347 -18.65 -9.67 -0.35
N TYR A 348 -17.36 -10.02 -0.22
CA TYR A 348 -16.55 -9.69 0.94
C TYR A 348 -15.87 -8.34 0.73
N VAL A 349 -16.42 -7.31 1.37
CA VAL A 349 -15.94 -5.91 1.36
C VAL A 349 -15.92 -5.32 2.76
N THR A 350 -15.37 -4.12 2.90
CA THR A 350 -15.34 -3.36 4.14
C THR A 350 -15.75 -1.92 3.88
N GLY A 351 -16.64 -1.39 4.72
CA GLY A 351 -16.94 0.03 4.76
C GLY A 351 -15.84 0.80 5.50
N PHE A 352 -15.41 1.91 4.94
CA PHE A 352 -14.44 2.82 5.55
C PHE A 352 -15.12 4.13 5.93
N TYR A 353 -14.91 4.56 7.16
CA TYR A 353 -15.48 5.77 7.75
C TYR A 353 -14.49 6.38 8.76
N TYR A 354 -14.82 7.53 9.31
CA TYR A 354 -13.97 8.21 10.30
C TYR A 354 -13.62 7.28 11.49
N PRO A 355 -12.36 7.25 11.99
CA PRO A 355 -11.24 8.14 11.64
C PRO A 355 -10.34 7.66 10.49
N VAL A 356 -10.67 6.56 9.81
CA VAL A 356 -9.85 5.99 8.73
C VAL A 356 -9.91 6.88 7.47
N VAL A 357 -11.06 7.47 7.23
CA VAL A 357 -11.29 8.49 6.20
C VAL A 357 -11.90 9.74 6.85
N PRO A 358 -11.87 10.93 6.23
CA PRO A 358 -12.47 12.13 6.78
C PRO A 358 -13.97 11.95 7.07
N LYS A 359 -14.52 12.78 7.99
CA LYS A 359 -15.96 12.82 8.25
C LYS A 359 -16.71 13.12 6.96
N ASP A 360 -17.90 12.55 6.81
CA ASP A 360 -18.77 12.71 5.65
C ASP A 360 -18.13 12.25 4.32
N GLN A 361 -17.14 11.35 4.39
CA GLN A 361 -16.43 10.76 3.27
C GLN A 361 -16.41 9.22 3.35
N ALA A 362 -17.43 8.62 3.99
CA ALA A 362 -17.52 7.18 4.10
C ALA A 362 -17.73 6.52 2.74
N ARG A 363 -17.19 5.33 2.56
CA ARG A 363 -17.15 4.58 1.29
C ARG A 363 -17.04 3.09 1.48
N ILE A 364 -17.37 2.34 0.45
CA ILE A 364 -16.88 0.97 0.27
C ILE A 364 -15.64 1.05 -0.62
N ARG A 365 -14.49 0.59 -0.12
CA ARG A 365 -13.26 0.48 -0.92
C ARG A 365 -13.22 -0.89 -1.58
N VAL A 366 -13.42 -0.95 -2.89
CA VAL A 366 -13.34 -2.17 -3.68
C VAL A 366 -11.93 -2.30 -4.24
N GLN A 367 -11.30 -3.46 -4.00
CA GLN A 367 -9.98 -3.81 -4.51
C GLN A 367 -10.13 -4.79 -5.67
N ILE A 368 -9.75 -4.37 -6.86
CA ILE A 368 -9.79 -5.24 -8.05
C ILE A 368 -8.48 -6.01 -8.15
N SER A 369 -8.58 -7.26 -8.61
CA SER A 369 -7.45 -8.17 -8.78
C SER A 369 -7.45 -8.79 -10.18
N ALA A 370 -6.26 -9.09 -10.68
CA ALA A 370 -6.10 -9.95 -11.86
C ALA A 370 -6.63 -11.38 -11.62
N GLY A 371 -6.74 -11.80 -10.34
CA GLY A 371 -7.35 -13.06 -9.97
C GLY A 371 -8.87 -13.10 -10.07
N HIS A 372 -9.54 -11.95 -10.28
CA HIS A 372 -10.97 -11.94 -10.55
C HIS A 372 -11.25 -12.34 -12.01
N GLU A 373 -12.22 -13.26 -12.18
CA GLU A 373 -12.79 -13.57 -13.48
C GLU A 373 -13.98 -12.65 -13.78
N ARG A 374 -14.43 -12.61 -15.03
CA ARG A 374 -15.53 -11.75 -15.47
C ARG A 374 -16.82 -11.98 -14.66
N GLU A 375 -17.14 -13.25 -14.40
CA GLU A 375 -18.31 -13.64 -13.60
C GLU A 375 -18.23 -13.13 -12.16
N HIS A 376 -17.03 -13.07 -11.56
CA HIS A 376 -16.84 -12.51 -10.22
C HIS A 376 -17.17 -11.00 -10.21
N LEU A 377 -16.72 -10.27 -11.23
CA LEU A 377 -16.98 -8.84 -11.37
C LEU A 377 -18.48 -8.58 -11.60
N ASP A 378 -19.11 -9.35 -12.48
CA ASP A 378 -20.55 -9.25 -12.78
C ASP A 378 -21.41 -9.52 -11.54
N LYS A 379 -21.09 -10.56 -10.78
CA LYS A 379 -21.76 -10.88 -9.50
C LYS A 379 -21.61 -9.74 -8.50
N CYS A 380 -20.39 -9.17 -8.38
CA CYS A 380 -20.14 -8.04 -7.49
C CYS A 380 -20.96 -6.81 -7.90
N ILE A 381 -20.95 -6.44 -9.19
CA ILE A 381 -21.71 -5.31 -9.73
C ILE A 381 -23.21 -5.50 -9.49
N ALA A 382 -23.76 -6.68 -9.78
CA ALA A 382 -25.16 -6.99 -9.55
C ALA A 382 -25.56 -6.87 -8.07
N ALA A 383 -24.71 -7.37 -7.15
CA ALA A 383 -24.91 -7.22 -5.71
C ALA A 383 -24.90 -5.75 -5.28
N PHE A 384 -23.95 -4.95 -5.76
CA PHE A 384 -23.92 -3.51 -5.48
C PHE A 384 -25.19 -2.81 -5.97
N ILE A 385 -25.66 -3.11 -7.18
CA ILE A 385 -26.89 -2.51 -7.74
C ILE A 385 -28.10 -2.90 -6.90
N LYS A 386 -28.24 -4.20 -6.53
CA LYS A 386 -29.33 -4.70 -5.70
C LYS A 386 -29.38 -3.98 -4.36
N VAL A 387 -28.28 -3.99 -3.64
CA VAL A 387 -28.17 -3.35 -2.32
C VAL A 387 -28.32 -1.83 -2.42
N GLY A 388 -27.80 -1.22 -3.51
CA GLY A 388 -27.93 0.21 -3.77
C GLY A 388 -29.38 0.66 -3.93
N LYS A 389 -30.21 -0.13 -4.62
CA LYS A 389 -31.65 0.12 -4.76
C LYS A 389 -32.39 -0.09 -3.43
N GLU A 390 -32.08 -1.16 -2.69
CA GLU A 390 -32.68 -1.42 -1.39
C GLU A 390 -32.43 -0.31 -0.37
N LEU A 391 -31.25 0.29 -0.38
CA LEU A 391 -30.83 1.31 0.57
C LEU A 391 -31.04 2.75 0.03
N GLY A 392 -31.65 2.92 -1.17
CA GLY A 392 -31.93 4.22 -1.75
C GLY A 392 -30.70 5.00 -2.22
N VAL A 393 -29.56 4.34 -2.41
CA VAL A 393 -28.35 4.92 -3.02
C VAL A 393 -28.51 5.07 -4.53
N LEU A 394 -29.18 4.12 -5.15
CA LEU A 394 -29.59 4.16 -6.56
C LEU A 394 -31.11 4.35 -6.68
N LYS A 395 -31.52 5.01 -7.75
CA LYS A 395 -32.94 5.21 -8.10
C LYS A 395 -33.54 3.96 -8.76
#